data_60f364acf6b8edb2299fffc209ff157b
#
_entry.id   60f364acf6b8edb2299fffc209ff157b
#
_cell.length_a   1.000
_cell.length_b   1.000
_cell.length_c   1.000
_cell.angle_alpha   90.00
_cell.angle_beta   90.00
_cell.angle_gamma   90.00
#
_symmetry.space_group_name_H-M   'P 1'
#
loop_
_entity.id
_entity.type
_entity.pdbx_description
1 polymer ?
#
loop_
_entity_poly.entity_id
_entity_poly.type
_entity_poly.pdbx_seq_one_letter_code
_entity_poly.pdbx_strand_id
1 'polypeptide(L)'
;MNSIRKGAFPLFRFAGIAVSLHWSWFLVAAYEISIERSAYTSIGWPIAEYLALFLIVLLHEFGHALACRQTGGTADYIVLWPLGGVAYVDPPQRPGAMLWSLAAGPLVNVALLPVLYIAVAFGRSAGLASTMPNLFHLLLAVQWINLILLGFNLLPIYPLDGGQILRSLLWFGIGRARSLMVAVVVGFVGVAAMIGWALLAQSTWIGIFAAFILLNCWSGLRYAQILLKMAKLPRRPGFACPSCQTAPPLGPYWRCGTCGARFDAFETGSSNYGRSAVAICPNCHANFPATRCLDCGRWYSIAEWAAAGAITVSAKPVDRATPVLPSA
;
A
#
# COMPACT_ATOMS: atom_id res chain seq x y z
N MET A 1 3.38 9.14 -11.50
CA MET A 1 4.47 8.45 -10.80
C MET A 1 5.84 9.12 -10.90
N ASN A 2 6.11 9.99 -11.86
CA ASN A 2 7.44 10.64 -12.02
C ASN A 2 7.70 11.87 -11.15
N SER A 3 6.70 12.41 -10.45
CA SER A 3 6.86 13.68 -9.69
C SER A 3 7.51 13.50 -8.32
N ILE A 4 7.26 12.41 -7.62
CA ILE A 4 7.84 12.15 -6.27
C ILE A 4 9.34 11.77 -6.37
N ARG A 5 9.78 11.22 -7.50
CA ARG A 5 11.21 11.00 -7.77
C ARG A 5 11.98 12.30 -8.06
N LYS A 6 11.29 13.37 -8.49
CA LYS A 6 11.89 14.69 -8.70
C LYS A 6 12.12 15.33 -7.33
N GLY A 7 13.38 15.40 -6.92
CA GLY A 7 13.79 15.97 -5.63
C GLY A 7 14.15 14.94 -4.54
N ALA A 8 14.19 13.65 -4.85
CA ALA A 8 14.70 12.63 -3.95
C ALA A 8 16.18 12.32 -4.23
N PHE A 9 16.99 12.32 -3.18
CA PHE A 9 18.42 12.00 -3.21
C PHE A 9 18.62 10.53 -2.83
N PRO A 10 19.42 9.74 -3.57
CA PRO A 10 19.74 8.38 -3.17
C PRO A 10 20.64 8.41 -1.93
N LEU A 11 20.27 7.63 -0.90
CA LEU A 11 21.08 7.50 0.32
C LEU A 11 21.98 6.27 0.26
N PHE A 12 21.36 5.11 0.15
CA PHE A 12 22.05 3.81 0.11
C PHE A 12 21.16 2.73 -0.50
N ARG A 13 21.75 1.54 -0.67
CA ARG A 13 21.04 0.34 -1.07
C ARG A 13 21.27 -0.76 -0.05
N PHE A 14 20.19 -1.34 0.48
CA PHE A 14 20.25 -2.42 1.44
C PHE A 14 19.27 -3.54 1.04
N ALA A 15 19.70 -4.79 1.13
CA ALA A 15 18.93 -5.97 0.71
C ALA A 15 18.32 -5.84 -0.71
N GLY A 16 19.00 -5.14 -1.63
CA GLY A 16 18.51 -4.90 -2.99
C GLY A 16 17.42 -3.82 -3.09
N ILE A 17 17.10 -3.11 -2.00
CA ILE A 17 16.14 -2.00 -1.95
C ILE A 17 16.93 -0.69 -1.96
N ALA A 18 16.64 0.19 -2.92
CA ALA A 18 17.24 1.52 -2.97
C ALA A 18 16.44 2.48 -2.08
N VAL A 19 17.11 3.10 -1.13
CA VAL A 19 16.54 4.09 -0.22
C VAL A 19 16.91 5.48 -0.71
N SER A 20 15.91 6.34 -0.83
CA SER A 20 16.07 7.74 -1.23
C SER A 20 15.36 8.66 -0.24
N LEU A 21 15.92 9.85 -0.03
CA LEU A 21 15.39 10.87 0.86
C LEU A 21 14.87 12.04 0.02
N HIS A 22 13.65 12.47 0.25
CA HIS A 22 13.13 13.67 -0.39
C HIS A 22 13.66 14.91 0.33
N TRP A 23 14.01 15.96 -0.43
CA TRP A 23 14.60 17.21 0.10
C TRP A 23 13.77 17.85 1.23
N SER A 24 12.45 17.66 1.23
CA SER A 24 11.55 18.21 2.25
C SER A 24 11.82 17.69 3.67
N TRP A 25 12.55 16.57 3.84
CA TRP A 25 13.00 16.11 5.15
C TRP A 25 13.95 17.10 5.83
N PHE A 26 14.70 17.88 5.06
CA PHE A 26 15.57 18.94 5.62
C PHE A 26 14.74 20.08 6.23
N LEU A 27 13.54 20.36 5.69
CA LEU A 27 12.62 21.32 6.31
C LEU A 27 12.06 20.80 7.63
N VAL A 28 11.70 19.51 7.67
CA VAL A 28 11.25 18.87 8.92
C VAL A 28 12.38 18.84 9.94
N ALA A 29 13.61 18.50 9.51
CA ALA A 29 14.78 18.56 10.39
C ALA A 29 14.97 19.95 11.00
N ALA A 30 14.94 21.00 10.18
CA ALA A 30 15.10 22.38 10.66
C ALA A 30 14.00 22.76 11.65
N TYR A 31 12.75 22.36 11.38
CA TYR A 31 11.61 22.61 12.23
C TYR A 31 11.71 21.88 13.57
N GLU A 32 11.88 20.54 13.55
CA GLU A 32 11.97 19.69 14.74
C GLU A 32 13.16 20.09 15.63
N ILE A 33 14.35 20.25 15.04
CA ILE A 33 15.55 20.65 15.77
C ILE A 33 15.34 22.05 16.41
N SER A 34 14.63 22.96 15.75
CA SER A 34 14.34 24.29 16.27
C SER A 34 13.40 24.25 17.47
N ILE A 35 12.37 23.43 17.44
CA ILE A 35 11.39 23.26 18.52
C ILE A 35 12.03 22.57 19.72
N GLU A 36 12.69 21.45 19.49
CA GLU A 36 13.25 20.62 20.56
C GLU A 36 14.54 21.20 21.16
N ARG A 37 15.10 22.26 20.57
CA ARG A 37 16.32 22.88 21.05
C ARG A 37 16.24 23.36 22.50
N SER A 38 15.07 23.81 22.93
CA SER A 38 14.86 24.32 24.31
C SER A 38 14.78 23.20 25.35
N ALA A 39 14.48 21.98 24.94
CA ALA A 39 14.40 20.81 25.83
C ALA A 39 15.78 20.21 26.16
N TYR A 40 16.83 20.61 25.43
CA TYR A 40 18.17 20.04 25.53
C TYR A 40 19.25 21.10 25.80
N THR A 41 20.35 20.68 26.42
CA THR A 41 21.47 21.57 26.72
C THR A 41 22.38 21.85 25.53
N SER A 42 22.37 20.99 24.51
CA SER A 42 23.18 21.16 23.28
C SER A 42 22.42 20.71 22.05
N ILE A 43 22.75 21.28 20.89
CA ILE A 43 22.10 20.99 19.60
C ILE A 43 22.29 19.55 19.10
N GLY A 44 23.29 18.84 19.61
CA GLY A 44 23.53 17.43 19.24
C GLY A 44 22.38 16.49 19.62
N TRP A 45 21.67 16.80 20.71
CA TRP A 45 20.56 15.97 21.19
C TRP A 45 19.30 16.03 20.33
N PRO A 46 18.77 17.22 19.95
CA PRO A 46 17.66 17.31 19.00
C PRO A 46 18.02 16.69 17.63
N ILE A 47 19.27 16.79 17.20
CA ILE A 47 19.73 16.10 15.99
C ILE A 47 19.65 14.57 16.18
N ALA A 48 20.06 14.06 17.33
CA ALA A 48 19.98 12.63 17.64
C ALA A 48 18.52 12.15 17.71
N GLU A 49 17.62 12.94 18.27
CA GLU A 49 16.18 12.68 18.31
C GLU A 49 15.58 12.61 16.90
N TYR A 50 15.90 13.59 16.07
CA TYR A 50 15.49 13.60 14.66
C TYR A 50 16.02 12.38 13.87
N LEU A 51 17.28 12.00 14.09
CA LEU A 51 17.85 10.81 13.47
C LEU A 51 17.17 9.51 13.97
N ALA A 52 16.77 9.47 15.23
CA ALA A 52 16.00 8.35 15.77
C ALA A 52 14.60 8.25 15.13
N LEU A 53 13.89 9.39 15.00
CA LEU A 53 12.64 9.45 14.23
C LEU A 53 12.81 8.91 12.82
N PHE A 54 13.83 9.38 12.11
CA PHE A 54 14.15 8.95 10.76
C PHE A 54 14.42 7.44 10.70
N LEU A 55 15.17 6.90 11.66
CA LEU A 55 15.49 5.47 11.74
C LEU A 55 14.23 4.63 12.00
N ILE A 56 13.35 5.06 12.90
CA ILE A 56 12.09 4.35 13.18
C ILE A 56 11.20 4.29 11.92
N VAL A 57 11.04 5.42 11.22
CA VAL A 57 10.29 5.47 9.96
C VAL A 57 10.92 4.57 8.91
N LEU A 58 12.25 4.60 8.78
CA LEU A 58 12.97 3.75 7.84
C LEU A 58 12.78 2.26 8.13
N LEU A 59 12.88 1.85 9.39
CA LEU A 59 12.66 0.45 9.80
C LEU A 59 11.23 0.01 9.52
N HIS A 60 10.25 0.87 9.78
CA HIS A 60 8.84 0.65 9.46
C HIS A 60 8.64 0.39 7.96
N GLU A 61 9.21 1.24 7.08
CA GLU A 61 9.13 1.07 5.63
C GLU A 61 9.83 -0.21 5.14
N PHE A 62 10.94 -0.57 5.76
CA PHE A 62 11.59 -1.86 5.50
C PHE A 62 10.70 -3.04 5.88
N GLY A 63 9.90 -2.92 6.95
CA GLY A 63 8.90 -3.92 7.32
C GLY A 63 7.95 -4.21 6.14
N HIS A 64 7.35 -3.18 5.55
CA HIS A 64 6.48 -3.29 4.38
C HIS A 64 7.19 -3.92 3.18
N ALA A 65 8.39 -3.42 2.86
CA ALA A 65 9.14 -3.86 1.69
C ALA A 65 9.57 -5.33 1.77
N LEU A 66 10.08 -5.77 2.92
CA LEU A 66 10.52 -7.15 3.13
C LEU A 66 9.32 -8.12 3.14
N ALA A 67 8.24 -7.78 3.82
CA ALA A 67 7.01 -8.57 3.83
C ALA A 67 6.37 -8.68 2.43
N CYS A 68 6.42 -7.61 1.63
CA CYS A 68 5.99 -7.65 0.25
C CYS A 68 6.79 -8.69 -0.56
N ARG A 69 8.11 -8.70 -0.43
CA ARG A 69 8.98 -9.68 -1.12
C ARG A 69 8.73 -11.10 -0.65
N GLN A 70 8.50 -11.34 0.65
CA GLN A 70 8.17 -12.64 1.20
C GLN A 70 6.90 -13.23 0.56
N THR A 71 5.94 -12.38 0.16
CA THR A 71 4.72 -12.82 -0.50
C THR A 71 4.85 -12.99 -2.02
N GLY A 72 6.05 -12.81 -2.57
CA GLY A 72 6.30 -12.87 -4.02
C GLY A 72 6.00 -11.58 -4.76
N GLY A 73 5.90 -10.45 -4.04
CA GLY A 73 5.80 -9.12 -4.61
C GLY A 73 7.15 -8.50 -4.94
N THR A 74 7.13 -7.30 -5.52
CA THR A 74 8.33 -6.51 -5.81
C THR A 74 8.39 -5.29 -4.88
N ALA A 75 9.58 -5.01 -4.37
CA ALA A 75 9.86 -3.86 -3.52
C ALA A 75 11.29 -3.40 -3.79
N ASP A 76 11.46 -2.47 -4.73
CA ASP A 76 12.79 -2.06 -5.23
C ASP A 76 13.22 -0.70 -4.71
N TYR A 77 12.25 0.12 -4.27
CA TYR A 77 12.49 1.49 -3.84
C TYR A 77 11.69 1.84 -2.59
N ILE A 78 12.36 2.56 -1.68
CA ILE A 78 11.76 3.30 -0.58
C ILE A 78 12.12 4.76 -0.79
N VAL A 79 11.11 5.63 -0.82
CA VAL A 79 11.31 7.08 -0.79
C VAL A 79 10.76 7.60 0.53
N LEU A 80 11.63 8.12 1.37
CA LEU A 80 11.23 8.74 2.63
C LEU A 80 10.74 10.16 2.36
N TRP A 81 9.48 10.40 2.68
CA TRP A 81 8.81 11.68 2.55
C TRP A 81 8.22 12.11 3.90
N PRO A 82 8.18 13.39 4.29
CA PRO A 82 7.84 13.82 5.65
C PRO A 82 6.45 13.42 6.15
N LEU A 83 5.49 13.25 5.26
CA LEU A 83 4.12 12.83 5.62
C LEU A 83 3.93 11.31 5.61
N GLY A 84 5.03 10.56 5.63
CA GLY A 84 5.08 9.10 5.61
C GLY A 84 6.11 8.60 4.58
N GLY A 85 6.80 7.52 4.87
CA GLY A 85 7.61 6.82 3.87
C GLY A 85 6.70 6.28 2.77
N VAL A 86 7.18 6.24 1.54
CA VAL A 86 6.49 5.55 0.46
C VAL A 86 7.39 4.41 0.01
N ALA A 87 7.17 3.24 0.57
CA ALA A 87 7.70 2.02 0.01
C ALA A 87 6.95 1.73 -1.31
N TYR A 88 7.68 1.75 -2.43
CA TYR A 88 7.12 1.31 -3.71
C TYR A 88 7.04 -0.21 -3.71
N VAL A 89 6.02 -0.72 -3.05
CA VAL A 89 5.72 -2.15 -2.94
C VAL A 89 4.57 -2.52 -3.87
N ASP A 90 4.73 -3.63 -4.58
CA ASP A 90 3.68 -4.23 -5.40
C ASP A 90 3.45 -5.68 -4.95
N PRO A 91 2.75 -5.88 -3.82
CA PRO A 91 2.41 -7.22 -3.35
C PRO A 91 1.41 -7.88 -4.31
N PRO A 92 1.38 -9.23 -4.36
CA PRO A 92 0.34 -9.95 -5.08
C PRO A 92 -1.04 -9.49 -4.65
N GLN A 93 -1.94 -9.29 -5.62
CA GLN A 93 -3.28 -8.77 -5.37
C GLN A 93 -4.20 -9.85 -4.78
N ARG A 94 -3.81 -10.36 -3.62
CA ARG A 94 -4.52 -11.33 -2.77
C ARG A 94 -4.66 -10.75 -1.37
N PRO A 95 -5.78 -10.95 -0.66
CA PRO A 95 -6.01 -10.30 0.62
C PRO A 95 -4.94 -10.62 1.67
N GLY A 96 -4.46 -11.88 1.76
CA GLY A 96 -3.42 -12.26 2.71
C GLY A 96 -2.06 -11.64 2.41
N ALA A 97 -1.64 -11.57 1.13
CA ALA A 97 -0.38 -10.94 0.73
C ALA A 97 -0.40 -9.42 1.00
N MET A 98 -1.53 -8.77 0.69
CA MET A 98 -1.75 -7.36 1.01
C MET A 98 -1.72 -7.12 2.51
N LEU A 99 -2.45 -7.94 3.29
CA LEU A 99 -2.52 -7.81 4.75
C LEU A 99 -1.14 -7.94 5.38
N TRP A 100 -0.36 -8.97 5.00
CA TRP A 100 0.98 -9.19 5.53
C TRP A 100 1.93 -8.04 5.21
N SER A 101 1.95 -7.61 3.93
CA SER A 101 2.77 -6.48 3.51
C SER A 101 2.43 -5.19 4.27
N LEU A 102 1.14 -4.92 4.51
CA LEU A 102 0.69 -3.71 5.19
C LEU A 102 0.85 -3.76 6.71
N ALA A 103 0.67 -4.94 7.32
CA ALA A 103 0.80 -5.10 8.77
C ALA A 103 2.28 -5.08 9.22
N ALA A 104 3.21 -5.44 8.35
CA ALA A 104 4.62 -5.59 8.73
C ALA A 104 5.29 -4.28 9.16
N GLY A 105 4.90 -3.13 8.60
CA GLY A 105 5.37 -1.83 9.08
C GLY A 105 4.99 -1.57 10.55
N PRO A 106 3.70 -1.53 10.89
CA PRO A 106 3.28 -1.42 12.28
C PRO A 106 3.85 -2.50 13.20
N LEU A 107 4.03 -3.73 12.73
CA LEU A 107 4.65 -4.81 13.50
C LEU A 107 6.11 -4.52 13.88
N VAL A 108 6.87 -3.81 13.04
CA VAL A 108 8.22 -3.32 13.42
C VAL A 108 8.13 -2.38 14.61
N ASN A 109 7.19 -1.43 14.61
CA ASN A 109 6.99 -0.53 15.74
C ASN A 109 6.56 -1.29 17.00
N VAL A 110 5.69 -2.31 16.87
CA VAL A 110 5.32 -3.19 17.98
C VAL A 110 6.55 -3.92 18.53
N ALA A 111 7.43 -4.44 17.67
CA ALA A 111 8.65 -5.12 18.09
C ALA A 111 9.65 -4.17 18.79
N LEU A 112 9.65 -2.89 18.43
CA LEU A 112 10.47 -1.87 19.09
C LEU A 112 9.94 -1.48 20.47
N LEU A 113 8.64 -1.63 20.77
CA LEU A 113 8.06 -1.23 22.06
C LEU A 113 8.76 -1.86 23.26
N PRO A 114 8.93 -3.20 23.36
CA PRO A 114 9.60 -3.80 24.52
C PRO A 114 11.06 -3.34 24.64
N VAL A 115 11.77 -3.16 23.54
CA VAL A 115 13.16 -2.72 23.53
C VAL A 115 13.27 -1.30 24.12
N LEU A 116 12.43 -0.38 23.64
CA LEU A 116 12.40 1.00 24.09
C LEU A 116 11.90 1.12 25.53
N TYR A 117 10.91 0.32 25.89
CA TYR A 117 10.39 0.28 27.28
C TYR A 117 11.47 -0.19 28.27
N ILE A 118 12.21 -1.27 27.93
CA ILE A 118 13.31 -1.79 28.74
C ILE A 118 14.42 -0.73 28.84
N ALA A 119 14.76 -0.07 27.74
CA ALA A 119 15.79 0.99 27.73
C ALA A 119 15.43 2.16 28.67
N VAL A 120 14.16 2.62 28.64
CA VAL A 120 13.68 3.67 29.54
C VAL A 120 13.64 3.20 31.00
N ALA A 121 13.17 1.96 31.26
CA ALA A 121 13.12 1.38 32.62
C ALA A 121 14.52 1.25 33.20
N PHE A 122 15.49 0.75 32.41
CA PHE A 122 16.89 0.69 32.80
C PHE A 122 17.48 2.08 33.06
N GLY A 123 17.24 3.05 32.15
CA GLY A 123 17.69 4.43 32.34
C GLY A 123 17.15 5.05 33.64
N ARG A 124 15.89 4.74 33.98
CA ARG A 124 15.26 5.20 35.23
C ARG A 124 15.93 4.55 36.47
N SER A 125 16.13 3.23 36.43
CA SER A 125 16.77 2.49 37.56
C SER A 125 18.26 2.86 37.74
N ALA A 126 18.94 3.18 36.65
CA ALA A 126 20.34 3.63 36.65
C ALA A 126 20.50 5.12 37.04
N GLY A 127 19.42 5.84 37.36
CA GLY A 127 19.48 7.24 37.74
C GLY A 127 19.85 8.20 36.61
N LEU A 128 19.66 7.81 35.33
CA LEU A 128 20.01 8.68 34.20
C LEU A 128 19.25 10.00 34.20
N ALA A 129 18.08 10.07 34.83
CA ALA A 129 17.32 11.29 34.95
C ALA A 129 18.09 12.40 35.67
N SER A 130 18.97 12.04 36.64
CA SER A 130 19.80 12.97 37.39
C SER A 130 21.22 13.10 36.86
N THR A 131 21.81 11.98 36.40
CA THR A 131 23.22 11.93 35.98
C THR A 131 23.44 12.34 34.52
N MET A 132 22.49 11.99 33.63
CA MET A 132 22.54 12.27 32.19
C MET A 132 21.15 12.68 31.68
N PRO A 133 20.59 13.82 32.09
CA PRO A 133 19.20 14.20 31.83
C PRO A 133 18.87 14.27 30.34
N ASN A 134 19.77 14.73 29.49
CA ASN A 134 19.54 14.78 28.04
C ASN A 134 19.40 13.40 27.40
N LEU A 135 20.22 12.42 27.85
CA LEU A 135 20.10 11.04 27.36
C LEU A 135 18.78 10.42 27.80
N PHE A 136 18.38 10.67 29.04
CA PHE A 136 17.11 10.15 29.54
C PHE A 136 15.90 10.77 28.81
N HIS A 137 15.96 12.08 28.52
CA HIS A 137 14.95 12.77 27.70
C HIS A 137 14.89 12.17 26.29
N LEU A 138 16.04 11.96 25.64
CA LEU A 138 16.09 11.29 24.33
C LEU A 138 15.45 9.91 24.34
N LEU A 139 15.72 9.07 25.36
CA LEU A 139 15.10 7.74 25.45
C LEU A 139 13.56 7.83 25.55
N LEU A 140 13.06 8.79 26.34
CA LEU A 140 11.63 9.03 26.46
C LEU A 140 11.04 9.53 25.14
N ALA A 141 11.70 10.49 24.48
CA ALA A 141 11.25 11.04 23.21
C ALA A 141 11.17 9.96 22.13
N VAL A 142 12.20 9.13 22.00
CA VAL A 142 12.22 8.00 21.03
C VAL A 142 11.12 6.99 21.31
N GLN A 143 10.85 6.68 22.57
CA GLN A 143 9.73 5.82 22.96
C GLN A 143 8.38 6.42 22.54
N TRP A 144 8.16 7.71 22.81
CA TRP A 144 6.94 8.42 22.44
C TRP A 144 6.78 8.54 20.93
N ILE A 145 7.85 8.84 20.18
CA ILE A 145 7.86 8.88 18.72
C ILE A 145 7.37 7.54 18.16
N ASN A 146 7.95 6.42 18.64
CA ASN A 146 7.54 5.10 18.19
C ASN A 146 6.08 4.78 18.51
N LEU A 147 5.60 5.16 19.70
CA LEU A 147 4.23 4.93 20.14
C LEU A 147 3.23 5.75 19.32
N ILE A 148 3.52 7.03 19.10
CA ILE A 148 2.70 7.94 18.29
C ILE A 148 2.64 7.44 16.85
N LEU A 149 3.78 7.07 16.26
CA LEU A 149 3.86 6.55 14.90
C LEU A 149 3.04 5.25 14.76
N LEU A 150 3.16 4.34 15.72
CA LEU A 150 2.36 3.10 15.77
C LEU A 150 0.87 3.41 15.88
N GLY A 151 0.47 4.22 16.85
CA GLY A 151 -0.93 4.57 17.08
C GLY A 151 -1.56 5.24 15.88
N PHE A 152 -0.81 6.17 15.26
CA PHE A 152 -1.24 6.89 14.07
C PHE A 152 -1.41 5.94 12.87
N ASN A 153 -0.43 5.07 12.61
CA ASN A 153 -0.51 4.12 11.50
C ASN A 153 -1.56 3.02 11.71
N LEU A 154 -1.98 2.74 12.95
CA LEU A 154 -3.06 1.79 13.23
C LEU A 154 -4.46 2.40 13.14
N LEU A 155 -4.60 3.74 12.97
CA LEU A 155 -5.91 4.34 12.77
C LEU A 155 -6.59 3.73 11.53
N PRO A 156 -7.86 3.31 11.63
CA PRO A 156 -8.58 2.68 10.51
C PRO A 156 -8.99 3.70 9.44
N ILE A 157 -8.13 4.68 9.17
CA ILE A 157 -8.36 5.80 8.25
C ILE A 157 -7.56 5.57 6.98
N TYR A 158 -8.23 5.38 5.84
CA TYR A 158 -7.56 5.35 4.56
C TYR A 158 -6.93 6.73 4.25
N PRO A 159 -5.68 6.85 3.79
CA PRO A 159 -4.80 5.79 3.27
C PRO A 159 -3.78 5.22 4.26
N LEU A 160 -3.90 5.49 5.57
CA LEU A 160 -2.98 4.97 6.59
C LEU A 160 -2.96 3.44 6.59
N ASP A 161 -1.92 2.85 7.16
CA ASP A 161 -1.77 1.38 7.18
C ASP A 161 -2.98 0.69 7.82
N GLY A 162 -3.48 1.21 8.95
CA GLY A 162 -4.67 0.68 9.63
C GLY A 162 -5.91 0.68 8.74
N GLY A 163 -6.10 1.71 7.93
CA GLY A 163 -7.20 1.76 6.95
C GLY A 163 -7.02 0.74 5.82
N GLN A 164 -5.77 0.52 5.39
CA GLN A 164 -5.46 -0.48 4.37
C GLN A 164 -5.47 -1.92 4.93
N ILE A 165 -5.07 -2.11 6.20
CA ILE A 165 -5.24 -3.36 6.95
C ILE A 165 -6.72 -3.71 7.06
N LEU A 166 -7.56 -2.75 7.50
CA LEU A 166 -9.01 -2.91 7.55
C LEU A 166 -9.57 -3.32 6.18
N ARG A 167 -9.18 -2.64 5.11
CA ARG A 167 -9.54 -3.00 3.74
C ARG A 167 -9.15 -4.44 3.41
N SER A 168 -7.93 -4.85 3.77
CA SER A 168 -7.41 -6.20 3.46
C SER A 168 -8.16 -7.28 4.23
N LEU A 169 -8.51 -7.04 5.48
CA LEU A 169 -9.35 -7.92 6.31
C LEU A 169 -10.76 -8.05 5.73
N LEU A 170 -11.40 -6.94 5.40
CA LEU A 170 -12.72 -6.94 4.76
C LEU A 170 -12.73 -7.63 3.39
N TRP A 171 -11.60 -7.61 2.68
CA TRP A 171 -11.50 -8.23 1.37
C TRP A 171 -11.70 -9.76 1.43
N PHE A 172 -11.34 -10.44 2.51
CA PHE A 172 -11.61 -11.87 2.67
C PHE A 172 -13.11 -12.20 2.59
N GLY A 173 -13.99 -11.31 3.10
CA GLY A 173 -15.44 -11.54 3.14
C GLY A 173 -16.20 -10.88 1.99
N ILE A 174 -15.97 -9.59 1.74
CA ILE A 174 -16.82 -8.78 0.84
C ILE A 174 -16.19 -8.48 -0.52
N GLY A 175 -14.97 -8.96 -0.76
CA GLY A 175 -14.25 -8.77 -2.02
C GLY A 175 -13.56 -7.42 -2.14
N ARG A 176 -12.67 -7.30 -3.15
CA ARG A 176 -11.72 -6.21 -3.32
C ARG A 176 -12.37 -4.82 -3.47
N ALA A 177 -13.40 -4.72 -4.31
CA ALA A 177 -14.01 -3.43 -4.64
C ALA A 177 -14.84 -2.87 -3.47
N ARG A 178 -15.62 -3.75 -2.81
CA ARG A 178 -16.46 -3.35 -1.67
C ARG A 178 -15.62 -3.02 -0.45
N SER A 179 -14.58 -3.79 -0.16
CA SER A 179 -13.68 -3.53 0.97
C SER A 179 -12.98 -2.18 0.85
N LEU A 180 -12.54 -1.79 -0.36
CA LEU A 180 -11.97 -0.47 -0.58
C LEU A 180 -13.00 0.64 -0.36
N MET A 181 -14.25 0.45 -0.83
CA MET A 181 -15.31 1.43 -0.61
C MET A 181 -15.57 1.64 0.88
N VAL A 182 -15.69 0.55 1.65
CA VAL A 182 -15.90 0.64 3.11
C VAL A 182 -14.72 1.36 3.79
N ALA A 183 -13.47 0.97 3.47
CA ALA A 183 -12.30 1.61 4.07
C ALA A 183 -12.22 3.12 3.76
N VAL A 184 -12.60 3.52 2.55
CA VAL A 184 -12.64 4.94 2.16
C VAL A 184 -13.75 5.70 2.90
N VAL A 185 -14.93 5.09 3.07
CA VAL A 185 -16.02 5.71 3.85
C VAL A 185 -15.61 5.91 5.30
N VAL A 186 -15.00 4.88 5.94
CA VAL A 186 -14.43 5.02 7.28
C VAL A 186 -13.35 6.10 7.31
N GLY A 187 -12.53 6.21 6.26
CA GLY A 187 -11.55 7.28 6.10
C GLY A 187 -12.18 8.67 6.10
N PHE A 188 -13.29 8.89 5.38
CA PHE A 188 -14.00 10.17 5.41
C PHE A 188 -14.56 10.51 6.80
N VAL A 189 -15.10 9.53 7.53
CA VAL A 189 -15.54 9.73 8.92
C VAL A 189 -14.36 10.15 9.80
N GLY A 190 -13.21 9.48 9.67
CA GLY A 190 -12.00 9.83 10.39
C GLY A 190 -11.50 11.24 10.07
N VAL A 191 -11.52 11.63 8.79
CA VAL A 191 -11.18 13.01 8.37
C VAL A 191 -12.12 14.03 8.98
N ALA A 192 -13.43 13.78 9.00
CA ALA A 192 -14.40 14.68 9.62
C ALA A 192 -14.11 14.87 11.13
N ALA A 193 -13.79 13.78 11.83
CA ALA A 193 -13.38 13.84 13.24
C ALA A 193 -12.08 14.63 13.43
N MET A 194 -11.09 14.44 12.54
CA MET A 194 -9.83 15.20 12.58
C MET A 194 -10.03 16.69 12.33
N ILE A 195 -10.90 17.07 11.38
CA ILE A 195 -11.25 18.48 11.13
C ILE A 195 -11.92 19.07 12.37
N GLY A 196 -12.90 18.36 12.96
CA GLY A 196 -13.53 18.80 14.19
C GLY A 196 -12.51 19.02 15.33
N TRP A 197 -11.57 18.10 15.48
CA TRP A 197 -10.49 18.25 16.46
C TRP A 197 -9.55 19.42 16.13
N ALA A 198 -9.17 19.59 14.86
CA ALA A 198 -8.34 20.71 14.43
C ALA A 198 -8.96 22.08 14.81
N LEU A 199 -10.29 22.21 14.63
CA LEU A 199 -11.03 23.41 14.99
C LEU A 199 -11.08 23.63 16.50
N LEU A 200 -11.34 22.57 17.28
CA LEU A 200 -11.38 22.66 18.75
C LEU A 200 -10.01 22.97 19.35
N ALA A 201 -8.97 22.31 18.84
CA ALA A 201 -7.59 22.47 19.31
C ALA A 201 -6.89 23.70 18.69
N GLN A 202 -7.56 24.45 17.80
CA GLN A 202 -6.99 25.58 17.05
C GLN A 202 -5.64 25.24 16.38
N SER A 203 -5.48 24.00 15.94
CA SER A 203 -4.23 23.47 15.38
C SER A 203 -4.24 23.45 13.86
N THR A 204 -3.49 24.36 13.26
CA THR A 204 -3.30 24.44 11.81
C THR A 204 -2.65 23.15 11.25
N TRP A 205 -1.75 22.53 12.01
CA TRP A 205 -1.06 21.30 11.60
C TRP A 205 -2.02 20.12 11.44
N ILE A 206 -2.94 19.92 12.40
CA ILE A 206 -3.97 18.87 12.29
C ILE A 206 -4.87 19.16 11.08
N GLY A 207 -5.18 20.43 10.81
CA GLY A 207 -5.97 20.85 9.65
C GLY A 207 -5.28 20.53 8.32
N ILE A 208 -3.99 20.86 8.17
CA ILE A 208 -3.20 20.54 6.98
C ILE A 208 -3.16 19.03 6.75
N PHE A 209 -2.96 18.26 7.83
CA PHE A 209 -2.90 16.81 7.77
C PHE A 209 -4.25 16.21 7.40
N ALA A 210 -5.34 16.70 7.96
CA ALA A 210 -6.71 16.30 7.60
C ALA A 210 -7.00 16.59 6.12
N ALA A 211 -6.57 17.72 5.58
CA ALA A 211 -6.71 18.06 4.18
C ALA A 211 -5.92 17.09 3.28
N PHE A 212 -4.71 16.72 3.66
CA PHE A 212 -3.91 15.71 2.94
C PHE A 212 -4.63 14.34 2.90
N ILE A 213 -5.14 13.88 4.04
CA ILE A 213 -5.88 12.62 4.11
C ILE A 213 -7.18 12.70 3.27
N LEU A 214 -7.89 13.83 3.32
CA LEU A 214 -9.10 14.07 2.53
C LEU A 214 -8.87 13.89 1.02
N LEU A 215 -7.79 14.47 0.49
CA LEU A 215 -7.41 14.34 -0.92
C LEU A 215 -7.12 12.87 -1.29
N ASN A 216 -6.49 12.12 -0.39
CA ASN A 216 -6.22 10.70 -0.60
C ASN A 216 -7.50 9.85 -0.53
N CYS A 217 -8.40 10.14 0.42
CA CYS A 217 -9.73 9.49 0.48
C CYS A 217 -10.53 9.75 -0.79
N TRP A 218 -10.49 10.98 -1.32
CA TRP A 218 -11.15 11.33 -2.58
C TRP A 218 -10.61 10.52 -3.76
N SER A 219 -9.30 10.39 -3.87
CA SER A 219 -8.65 9.55 -4.87
C SER A 219 -9.01 8.07 -4.70
N GLY A 220 -9.04 7.59 -3.46
CA GLY A 220 -9.48 6.25 -3.09
C GLY A 220 -10.94 5.98 -3.47
N LEU A 221 -11.83 6.96 -3.25
CA LEU A 221 -13.24 6.87 -3.64
C LEU A 221 -13.41 6.69 -5.15
N ARG A 222 -12.72 7.52 -5.93
CA ARG A 222 -12.75 7.41 -7.40
C ARG A 222 -12.27 6.03 -7.86
N TYR A 223 -11.19 5.54 -7.26
CA TYR A 223 -10.66 4.22 -7.58
C TYR A 223 -11.62 3.09 -7.16
N ALA A 224 -12.24 3.18 -5.98
CA ALA A 224 -13.26 2.22 -5.54
C ALA A 224 -14.48 2.18 -6.47
N GLN A 225 -14.96 3.34 -6.93
CA GLN A 225 -16.05 3.44 -7.91
C GLN A 225 -15.71 2.77 -9.24
N ILE A 226 -14.46 2.97 -9.73
CA ILE A 226 -13.98 2.29 -10.95
C ILE A 226 -13.97 0.78 -10.73
N LEU A 227 -13.42 0.28 -9.62
CA LEU A 227 -13.39 -1.15 -9.31
C LEU A 227 -14.80 -1.74 -9.20
N LEU A 228 -15.75 -1.02 -8.60
CA LEU A 228 -17.16 -1.47 -8.51
C LEU A 228 -17.82 -1.54 -9.89
N LYS A 229 -17.56 -0.57 -10.76
CA LYS A 229 -18.05 -0.61 -12.16
C LYS A 229 -17.43 -1.79 -12.89
N MET A 230 -16.12 -2.00 -12.78
CA MET A 230 -15.42 -3.12 -13.41
C MET A 230 -15.90 -4.48 -12.90
N ALA A 231 -16.22 -4.60 -11.61
CA ALA A 231 -16.72 -5.83 -11.02
C ALA A 231 -18.10 -6.27 -11.56
N LYS A 232 -18.90 -5.31 -12.07
CA LYS A 232 -20.23 -5.57 -12.65
C LYS A 232 -20.18 -5.97 -14.13
N LEU A 233 -19.02 -5.83 -14.80
CA LEU A 233 -18.91 -6.16 -16.21
C LEU A 233 -19.00 -7.67 -16.43
N PRO A 234 -19.62 -8.11 -17.54
CA PRO A 234 -19.61 -9.52 -17.92
C PRO A 234 -18.15 -9.96 -18.14
N ARG A 235 -17.84 -11.16 -17.67
CA ARG A 235 -16.49 -11.73 -17.67
C ARG A 235 -16.35 -12.82 -18.72
N ARG A 236 -15.17 -12.88 -19.34
CA ARG A 236 -14.86 -13.87 -20.36
C ARG A 236 -14.48 -15.21 -19.71
N PRO A 237 -15.22 -16.30 -19.95
CA PRO A 237 -14.87 -17.61 -19.43
C PRO A 237 -13.58 -18.15 -20.10
N GLY A 238 -12.90 -19.07 -19.44
CA GLY A 238 -11.69 -19.72 -19.98
C GLY A 238 -10.40 -18.91 -19.85
N PHE A 239 -10.45 -17.72 -19.31
CA PHE A 239 -9.28 -16.88 -18.99
C PHE A 239 -9.34 -16.44 -17.54
N ALA A 240 -8.17 -16.43 -16.87
CA ALA A 240 -8.03 -15.85 -15.53
C ALA A 240 -6.69 -15.15 -15.39
N CYS A 241 -6.65 -14.07 -14.65
CA CYS A 241 -5.39 -13.38 -14.36
C CYS A 241 -4.51 -14.26 -13.46
N PRO A 242 -3.25 -14.55 -13.81
CA PRO A 242 -2.36 -15.35 -12.96
C PRO A 242 -2.19 -14.80 -11.53
N SER A 243 -2.26 -13.47 -11.35
CA SER A 243 -2.08 -12.82 -10.06
C SER A 243 -3.34 -12.77 -9.21
N CYS A 244 -4.45 -12.22 -9.74
CA CYS A 244 -5.67 -11.96 -8.97
C CYS A 244 -6.81 -12.94 -9.25
N GLN A 245 -6.61 -13.92 -10.13
CA GLN A 245 -7.54 -14.97 -10.53
C GLN A 245 -8.88 -14.45 -11.11
N THR A 246 -8.96 -13.16 -11.45
CA THR A 246 -10.16 -12.56 -12.03
C THR A 246 -10.15 -12.74 -13.55
N ALA A 247 -11.27 -13.19 -14.12
CA ALA A 247 -11.46 -13.27 -15.56
C ALA A 247 -11.50 -11.86 -16.20
N PRO A 248 -10.98 -11.69 -17.43
CA PRO A 248 -11.00 -10.39 -18.10
C PRO A 248 -12.45 -10.00 -18.47
N PRO A 249 -12.78 -8.70 -18.46
CA PRO A 249 -14.09 -8.23 -18.89
C PRO A 249 -14.26 -8.42 -20.40
N LEU A 250 -15.51 -8.63 -20.83
CA LEU A 250 -15.91 -8.65 -22.24
C LEU A 250 -16.07 -7.22 -22.73
N GLY A 251 -15.40 -6.85 -23.84
CA GLY A 251 -15.58 -5.57 -24.52
C GLY A 251 -14.27 -4.77 -24.71
N PRO A 252 -14.36 -3.61 -25.38
CA PRO A 252 -13.22 -2.80 -25.83
C PRO A 252 -12.64 -1.93 -24.70
N TYR A 253 -12.11 -2.57 -23.67
CA TYR A 253 -11.58 -1.86 -22.50
C TYR A 253 -10.06 -1.60 -22.54
N TRP A 254 -9.33 -2.16 -23.52
CA TRP A 254 -7.91 -1.91 -23.71
C TRP A 254 -7.70 -0.78 -24.71
N ARG A 255 -6.69 0.04 -24.48
CA ARG A 255 -6.34 1.15 -25.36
C ARG A 255 -5.03 0.82 -26.08
N CYS A 256 -5.03 0.96 -27.39
CA CYS A 256 -3.85 0.81 -28.21
C CYS A 256 -2.84 1.93 -27.88
N GLY A 257 -1.60 1.56 -27.57
CA GLY A 257 -0.51 2.52 -27.29
C GLY A 257 -0.08 3.30 -28.54
N THR A 258 -0.31 2.75 -29.74
CA THR A 258 0.10 3.33 -31.01
C THR A 258 -0.93 4.32 -31.57
N CYS A 259 -2.20 3.89 -31.70
CA CYS A 259 -3.24 4.70 -32.36
C CYS A 259 -4.32 5.24 -31.42
N GLY A 260 -4.28 4.86 -30.13
CA GLY A 260 -5.25 5.30 -29.14
C GLY A 260 -6.64 4.63 -29.22
N ALA A 261 -6.89 3.78 -30.21
CA ALA A 261 -8.17 3.07 -30.36
C ALA A 261 -8.44 2.14 -29.17
N ARG A 262 -9.73 2.02 -28.81
CA ARG A 262 -10.17 1.04 -27.82
C ARG A 262 -10.48 -0.28 -28.51
N PHE A 263 -10.07 -1.41 -27.92
CA PHE A 263 -10.30 -2.73 -28.48
C PHE A 263 -10.42 -3.79 -27.37
N ASP A 264 -10.94 -4.94 -27.72
CA ASP A 264 -10.94 -6.11 -26.86
C ASP A 264 -9.68 -6.94 -27.12
N ALA A 265 -8.76 -6.96 -26.15
CA ALA A 265 -7.47 -7.63 -26.32
C ALA A 265 -7.58 -9.17 -26.41
N PHE A 266 -8.74 -9.75 -26.05
CA PHE A 266 -8.99 -11.18 -26.08
C PHE A 266 -9.86 -11.63 -27.27
N GLU A 267 -10.46 -10.71 -28.04
CA GLU A 267 -11.32 -11.03 -29.17
C GLU A 267 -10.49 -11.19 -30.46
N THR A 268 -9.53 -10.32 -30.67
CA THR A 268 -8.72 -10.31 -31.90
C THR A 268 -7.73 -11.45 -32.04
N GLY A 269 -7.46 -12.19 -30.96
CA GLY A 269 -6.58 -13.37 -30.95
C GLY A 269 -7.30 -14.71 -31.06
N SER A 270 -8.64 -14.74 -31.15
CA SER A 270 -9.42 -15.96 -30.98
C SER A 270 -9.47 -16.90 -32.17
N SER A 271 -9.04 -16.48 -33.37
CA SER A 271 -9.11 -17.34 -34.57
C SER A 271 -7.99 -18.38 -34.70
N ASN A 272 -6.95 -18.33 -33.85
CA ASN A 272 -5.87 -19.30 -33.85
C ASN A 272 -5.41 -19.64 -32.41
N TYR A 273 -6.19 -20.40 -31.68
CA TYR A 273 -5.89 -20.94 -30.35
C TYR A 273 -4.66 -21.89 -30.28
N GLY A 274 -3.76 -21.84 -31.25
CA GLY A 274 -2.71 -22.84 -31.38
C GLY A 274 -1.28 -22.40 -31.07
N ARG A 275 -0.79 -21.22 -31.40
CA ARG A 275 0.67 -20.97 -31.36
C ARG A 275 1.21 -19.54 -31.16
N SER A 276 0.40 -18.48 -31.15
CA SER A 276 0.89 -17.12 -30.87
C SER A 276 -0.28 -16.22 -30.46
N ALA A 277 -0.75 -16.44 -29.23
CA ALA A 277 -1.82 -15.62 -28.70
C ALA A 277 -1.28 -14.23 -28.33
N VAL A 278 -1.25 -13.33 -29.30
CA VAL A 278 -0.89 -11.91 -29.15
C VAL A 278 -2.16 -11.09 -29.33
N ALA A 279 -2.35 -10.08 -28.50
CA ALA A 279 -3.43 -9.11 -28.72
C ALA A 279 -3.07 -8.20 -29.92
N ILE A 280 -3.99 -8.07 -30.86
CA ILE A 280 -3.79 -7.26 -32.09
C ILE A 280 -4.80 -6.12 -32.10
N CYS A 281 -4.34 -4.89 -32.30
CA CYS A 281 -5.23 -3.76 -32.48
C CYS A 281 -5.97 -3.83 -33.82
N PRO A 282 -7.31 -3.83 -33.87
CA PRO A 282 -8.04 -3.94 -35.13
C PRO A 282 -7.90 -2.70 -36.02
N ASN A 283 -7.46 -1.57 -35.49
CA ASN A 283 -7.34 -0.31 -36.22
C ASN A 283 -5.97 -0.11 -36.89
N CYS A 284 -4.87 -0.43 -36.18
CA CYS A 284 -3.50 -0.18 -36.69
C CYS A 284 -2.66 -1.46 -36.77
N HIS A 285 -3.22 -2.61 -36.49
CA HIS A 285 -2.57 -3.93 -36.50
C HIS A 285 -1.33 -4.06 -35.61
N ALA A 286 -1.14 -3.13 -34.65
CA ALA A 286 -0.07 -3.23 -33.68
C ALA A 286 -0.26 -4.46 -32.79
N ASN A 287 0.84 -5.21 -32.57
CA ASN A 287 0.85 -6.44 -31.77
C ASN A 287 1.26 -6.14 -30.33
N PHE A 288 0.54 -6.71 -29.38
CA PHE A 288 0.82 -6.59 -27.95
C PHE A 288 1.11 -7.98 -27.38
N PRO A 289 2.37 -8.29 -27.02
CA PRO A 289 2.74 -9.61 -26.49
C PRO A 289 2.15 -9.87 -25.09
N ALA A 290 1.80 -8.80 -24.37
CA ALA A 290 1.17 -8.88 -23.05
C ALA A 290 0.02 -7.88 -22.92
N THR A 291 -1.00 -8.24 -22.14
CA THR A 291 -2.15 -7.40 -21.81
C THR A 291 -2.19 -7.09 -20.34
N ARG A 292 -2.59 -5.87 -20.01
CA ARG A 292 -2.72 -5.44 -18.63
C ARG A 292 -4.03 -5.98 -18.02
N CYS A 293 -3.93 -6.61 -16.87
CA CYS A 293 -5.11 -6.92 -16.08
C CYS A 293 -5.75 -5.62 -15.56
N LEU A 294 -7.02 -5.39 -15.89
CA LEU A 294 -7.72 -4.17 -15.49
C LEU A 294 -8.10 -4.17 -14.00
N ASP A 295 -8.15 -5.36 -13.36
CA ASP A 295 -8.44 -5.48 -11.94
C ASP A 295 -7.20 -5.28 -11.06
N CYS A 296 -6.04 -5.90 -11.38
CA CYS A 296 -4.84 -5.83 -10.56
C CYS A 296 -3.69 -5.00 -11.15
N GLY A 297 -3.79 -4.61 -12.41
CA GLY A 297 -2.81 -3.77 -13.10
C GLY A 297 -1.56 -4.49 -13.62
N ARG A 298 -1.37 -5.78 -13.34
CA ARG A 298 -0.21 -6.57 -13.82
C ARG A 298 -0.36 -6.97 -15.28
N TRP A 299 0.78 -7.18 -15.95
CA TRP A 299 0.86 -7.54 -17.35
C TRP A 299 1.15 -9.02 -17.51
N TYR A 300 0.41 -9.68 -18.41
CA TYR A 300 0.56 -11.09 -18.74
C TYR A 300 0.28 -11.31 -20.22
N SER A 301 0.93 -12.30 -20.81
CA SER A 301 0.61 -12.78 -22.16
C SER A 301 -0.77 -13.44 -22.20
N ILE A 302 -1.40 -13.48 -23.36
CA ILE A 302 -2.71 -14.16 -23.54
C ILE A 302 -2.60 -15.66 -23.17
N ALA A 303 -1.44 -16.28 -23.45
CA ALA A 303 -1.19 -17.67 -23.07
C ALA A 303 -1.19 -17.89 -21.55
N GLU A 304 -0.58 -16.99 -20.78
CA GLU A 304 -0.60 -17.04 -19.31
C GLU A 304 -2.02 -16.86 -18.75
N TRP A 305 -2.82 -15.98 -19.36
CA TRP A 305 -4.22 -15.82 -19.01
C TRP A 305 -5.04 -17.08 -19.26
N ALA A 306 -4.82 -17.76 -20.41
CA ALA A 306 -5.50 -18.99 -20.77
C ALA A 306 -5.08 -20.16 -19.84
N ALA A 307 -3.77 -20.28 -19.56
CA ALA A 307 -3.26 -21.31 -18.64
C ALA A 307 -3.84 -21.15 -17.23
N ALA A 308 -3.90 -19.94 -16.70
CA ALA A 308 -4.51 -19.69 -15.41
C ALA A 308 -6.04 -19.93 -15.41
N GLY A 309 -6.72 -19.66 -16.53
CA GLY A 309 -8.15 -19.95 -16.72
C GLY A 309 -8.47 -21.45 -16.76
N ALA A 310 -7.62 -22.24 -17.39
CA ALA A 310 -7.77 -23.69 -17.45
C ALA A 310 -7.72 -24.34 -16.06
N ILE A 311 -6.82 -23.84 -15.18
CA ILE A 311 -6.70 -24.32 -13.78
C ILE A 311 -7.99 -24.03 -13.00
N THR A 312 -8.59 -22.85 -13.18
CA THR A 312 -9.82 -22.45 -12.47
C THR A 312 -11.05 -23.22 -12.93
N VAL A 313 -11.13 -23.62 -14.18
CA VAL A 313 -12.23 -24.46 -14.71
C VAL A 313 -12.14 -25.87 -14.17
N SER A 314 -10.94 -26.43 -14.03
CA SER A 314 -10.73 -27.77 -13.47
C SER A 314 -11.04 -27.88 -11.97
N ALA A 315 -10.99 -26.76 -11.24
CA ALA A 315 -11.23 -26.72 -9.79
C ALA A 315 -12.71 -26.53 -9.40
N LYS A 316 -13.63 -26.31 -10.35
CA LYS A 316 -15.06 -26.28 -10.05
C LYS A 316 -15.57 -27.71 -9.88
N PRO A 317 -16.25 -28.08 -8.75
CA PRO A 317 -16.90 -29.37 -8.62
C PRO A 317 -17.91 -29.53 -9.76
N VAL A 318 -17.83 -30.65 -10.46
CA VAL A 318 -18.87 -31.06 -11.38
C VAL A 318 -20.13 -31.27 -10.54
N ASP A 319 -21.14 -30.44 -10.72
CA ASP A 319 -22.47 -30.71 -10.16
C ASP A 319 -22.93 -32.10 -10.63
N ARG A 320 -22.97 -33.03 -9.70
CA ARG A 320 -23.52 -34.34 -9.95
C ARG A 320 -24.99 -34.15 -10.22
N ALA A 321 -25.38 -34.41 -11.46
CA ALA A 321 -26.77 -34.51 -11.83
C ALA A 321 -27.48 -35.51 -10.87
N THR A 322 -28.50 -35.07 -10.18
CA THR A 322 -29.39 -35.92 -9.39
C THR A 322 -30.07 -36.91 -10.34
N PRO A 323 -30.03 -38.21 -10.06
CA PRO A 323 -30.76 -39.18 -10.91
C PRO A 323 -32.26 -38.93 -10.78
N VAL A 324 -32.91 -38.74 -11.92
CA VAL A 324 -34.39 -38.72 -12.01
C VAL A 324 -34.83 -40.19 -11.82
N LEU A 325 -35.49 -40.47 -10.70
CA LEU A 325 -36.17 -41.75 -10.46
C LEU A 325 -37.36 -41.84 -11.43
N PRO A 326 -37.55 -42.97 -12.13
CA PRO A 326 -38.76 -43.16 -12.94
C PRO A 326 -39.96 -43.36 -12.02
N SER A 327 -41.01 -42.60 -12.30
CA SER A 327 -42.31 -42.73 -11.66
C SER A 327 -42.92 -44.10 -12.00
N ALA A 328 -43.27 -44.85 -10.94
CA ALA A 328 -44.15 -46.00 -11.03
C ALA A 328 -45.60 -45.59 -11.14
#